data_4a8a329aaa98749ce48365b8a343ce8e
#
_entry.id   4a8a329aaa98749ce48365b8a343ce8e
#
_cell.length_a   1.000
_cell.length_b   1.000
_cell.length_c   1.000
_cell.angle_alpha   90.00
_cell.angle_beta   90.00
_cell.angle_gamma   90.00
#
_symmetry.space_group_name_H-M   'P 1'
#
loop_
_entity.id
_entity.type
_entity.pdbx_description
1 polymer ?
#
loop_
_entity_poly.entity_id
_entity_poly.type
_entity_poly.pdbx_seq_one_letter_code
_entity_poly.pdbx_strand_id
1 'polypeptide(L)'
;MFKQLLYLAQWFIRARFFGRRAPLQTVLFITDKCNLRCKHCSVYGSAGYRQRSFDDILEDMKASYKAGSRFIDLEGGEPTLWKEGGRDINDIIDAAIDIGFFSVTVTTNAQQDFSRIHPNAIWVSMDGVGEYHDRIRGEGTFAKLEENIRRSGKKHICVNMVVNTLNWESLDAAMEYVKQNE
;
A
#
# COMPACT_ATOMS: atom_id res chain seq x y z
N MET A 1 5.45 16.40 11.18
CA MET A 1 6.54 16.81 10.29
C MET A 1 7.89 16.96 11.00
N PHE A 2 8.07 17.83 12.01
CA PHE A 2 9.37 18.03 12.70
C PHE A 2 9.92 16.74 13.35
N LYS A 3 9.09 15.97 14.08
CA LYS A 3 9.49 14.70 14.71
C LYS A 3 9.97 13.66 13.69
N GLN A 4 9.32 13.58 12.53
CA GLN A 4 9.70 12.67 11.44
C GLN A 4 11.08 13.04 10.87
N LEU A 5 11.29 14.34 10.59
CA LEU A 5 12.56 14.83 10.07
C LEU A 5 13.71 14.57 11.03
N LEU A 6 13.50 14.85 12.33
CA LEU A 6 14.48 14.57 13.37
C LEU A 6 14.80 13.07 13.48
N TYR A 7 13.78 12.22 13.41
CA TYR A 7 13.98 10.77 13.40
C TYR A 7 14.79 10.30 12.19
N LEU A 8 14.45 10.79 10.98
CA LEU A 8 15.17 10.44 9.76
C LEU A 8 16.65 10.86 9.81
N ALA A 9 16.92 12.07 10.32
CA ALA A 9 18.29 12.54 10.50
C ALA A 9 19.06 11.66 11.49
N GLN A 10 18.47 11.35 12.64
CA GLN A 10 19.08 10.45 13.64
C GLN A 10 19.29 9.03 13.09
N TRP A 11 18.31 8.49 12.35
CA TRP A 11 18.40 7.19 11.71
C TRP A 11 19.56 7.15 10.72
N PHE A 12 19.66 8.16 9.84
CA PHE A 12 20.75 8.29 8.87
C PHE A 12 22.12 8.34 9.54
N ILE A 13 22.29 9.20 10.56
CA ILE A 13 23.54 9.33 11.31
C ILE A 13 23.94 7.99 11.95
N ARG A 14 22.99 7.31 12.63
CA ARG A 14 23.24 6.01 13.26
C ARG A 14 23.61 4.92 12.25
N ALA A 15 22.90 4.87 11.11
CA ALA A 15 23.19 3.90 10.06
C ALA A 15 24.53 4.16 9.39
N ARG A 16 24.86 5.44 9.10
CA ARG A 16 26.05 5.81 8.34
C ARG A 16 27.35 5.79 9.17
N PHE A 17 27.28 6.23 10.41
CA PHE A 17 28.47 6.43 11.24
C PHE A 17 28.63 5.44 12.39
N PHE A 18 27.57 4.82 12.84
CA PHE A 18 27.61 3.88 13.99
C PHE A 18 27.24 2.45 13.61
N GLY A 19 27.03 2.15 12.32
CA GLY A 19 26.72 0.79 11.85
C GLY A 19 25.37 0.22 12.32
N ARG A 20 24.51 1.02 12.96
CA ARG A 20 23.20 0.61 13.46
C ARG A 20 22.16 0.68 12.34
N ARG A 21 21.82 -0.46 11.76
CA ARG A 21 20.86 -0.61 10.65
C ARG A 21 19.50 -1.03 11.17
N ALA A 22 18.80 -0.13 11.87
CA ALA A 22 17.40 -0.36 12.22
C ALA A 22 16.52 -0.25 10.96
N PRO A 23 15.42 -1.00 10.84
CA PRO A 23 14.48 -0.84 9.74
C PRO A 23 13.86 0.58 9.80
N LEU A 24 13.76 1.23 8.66
CA LEU A 24 13.10 2.53 8.54
C LEU A 24 11.59 2.34 8.37
N GLN A 25 11.23 1.43 7.48
CA GLN A 25 9.86 1.10 7.10
C GLN A 25 9.63 -0.39 7.21
N THR A 26 8.41 -0.76 7.51
CA THR A 26 7.90 -2.14 7.44
C THR A 26 6.84 -2.20 6.35
N VAL A 27 6.93 -3.20 5.48
CA VAL A 27 5.84 -3.59 4.59
C VAL A 27 5.21 -4.84 5.19
N LEU A 28 3.91 -4.77 5.48
CA LEU A 28 3.20 -5.82 6.18
C LEU A 28 2.08 -6.39 5.31
N PHE A 29 2.25 -7.64 4.89
CA PHE A 29 1.23 -8.39 4.15
C PHE A 29 0.19 -8.94 5.14
N ILE A 30 -1.03 -8.41 5.12
CA ILE A 30 -2.09 -8.74 6.07
C ILE A 30 -3.04 -9.84 5.56
N THR A 31 -3.06 -10.08 4.24
CA THR A 31 -3.89 -11.10 3.61
C THR A 31 -3.35 -11.46 2.23
N ASP A 32 -3.51 -12.71 1.82
CA ASP A 32 -3.25 -13.15 0.43
C ASP A 32 -4.51 -13.07 -0.43
N LYS A 33 -5.67 -12.78 0.18
CA LYS A 33 -6.93 -12.63 -0.54
C LYS A 33 -6.88 -11.42 -1.47
N CYS A 34 -7.20 -11.64 -2.74
CA CYS A 34 -7.27 -10.59 -3.75
C CYS A 34 -8.47 -10.84 -4.69
N ASN A 35 -9.04 -9.76 -5.18
CA ASN A 35 -10.10 -9.77 -6.19
C ASN A 35 -9.56 -9.69 -7.63
N LEU A 36 -8.23 -9.61 -7.82
CA LEU A 36 -7.57 -9.61 -9.11
C LEU A 36 -6.58 -10.78 -9.25
N ARG A 37 -6.16 -11.03 -10.50
CA ARG A 37 -5.17 -12.04 -10.90
C ARG A 37 -4.14 -11.43 -11.85
N CYS A 38 -3.45 -10.40 -11.39
CA CYS A 38 -2.50 -9.64 -12.21
C CYS A 38 -1.37 -10.53 -12.72
N LYS A 39 -0.97 -10.36 -13.99
CA LYS A 39 0.05 -11.20 -14.64
C LYS A 39 1.43 -11.13 -13.99
N HIS A 40 1.77 -10.02 -13.34
CA HIS A 40 3.07 -9.79 -12.69
C HIS A 40 3.02 -9.98 -11.16
N CYS A 41 1.90 -10.46 -10.61
CA CYS A 41 1.70 -10.53 -9.17
C CYS A 41 2.64 -11.55 -8.51
N SER A 42 3.42 -11.09 -7.53
CA SER A 42 4.31 -11.94 -6.73
C SER A 42 3.57 -12.71 -5.63
N VAL A 43 2.37 -12.27 -5.24
CA VAL A 43 1.55 -12.87 -4.18
C VAL A 43 0.60 -13.93 -4.76
N TYR A 44 0.05 -13.68 -5.95
CA TYR A 44 -0.85 -14.59 -6.61
C TYR A 44 -0.14 -15.88 -7.05
N GLY A 45 -0.66 -17.02 -6.62
CA GLY A 45 -0.04 -18.33 -6.89
C GLY A 45 0.84 -18.85 -5.76
N SER A 46 1.12 -18.06 -4.74
CA SER A 46 1.65 -18.55 -3.46
C SER A 46 0.59 -19.43 -2.79
N ALA A 47 0.97 -20.61 -2.36
CA ALA A 47 0.06 -21.66 -1.93
C ALA A 47 -0.89 -21.19 -0.79
N GLY A 48 -2.15 -21.04 -1.10
CA GLY A 48 -3.25 -20.92 -0.14
C GLY A 48 -3.62 -19.50 0.24
N TYR A 49 -4.92 -19.29 0.37
CA TYR A 49 -5.49 -18.09 0.95
C TYR A 49 -5.14 -18.00 2.43
N ARG A 50 -4.16 -17.19 2.78
CA ARG A 50 -3.86 -16.87 4.17
C ARG A 50 -4.43 -15.48 4.46
N GLN A 51 -5.34 -15.40 5.40
CA GLN A 51 -5.67 -14.16 6.07
C GLN A 51 -5.06 -14.23 7.47
N ARG A 52 -4.28 -13.23 7.81
CA ARG A 52 -3.69 -13.13 9.14
C ARG A 52 -4.74 -12.65 10.13
N SER A 53 -4.67 -13.14 11.35
CA SER A 53 -5.50 -12.64 12.44
C SER A 53 -5.10 -11.22 12.83
N PHE A 54 -6.02 -10.48 13.43
CA PHE A 54 -5.72 -9.14 13.96
C PHE A 54 -4.61 -9.19 15.00
N ASP A 55 -4.62 -10.21 15.85
CA ASP A 55 -3.64 -10.36 16.92
C ASP A 55 -2.22 -10.63 16.37
N ASP A 56 -2.08 -11.48 15.35
CA ASP A 56 -0.80 -11.72 14.66
C ASP A 56 -0.26 -10.44 13.99
N ILE A 57 -1.16 -9.68 13.34
CA ILE A 57 -0.82 -8.41 12.71
C ILE A 57 -0.33 -7.41 13.76
N LEU A 58 -1.05 -7.31 14.88
CA LEU A 58 -0.72 -6.42 15.98
C LEU A 58 0.63 -6.78 16.62
N GLU A 59 0.93 -8.07 16.79
CA GLU A 59 2.21 -8.54 17.31
C GLU A 59 3.36 -8.15 16.39
N ASP A 60 3.25 -8.38 15.08
CA ASP A 60 4.27 -7.98 14.11
C ASP A 60 4.46 -6.47 14.03
N MET A 61 3.40 -5.68 14.11
CA MET A 61 3.50 -4.23 14.17
C MET A 61 4.29 -3.77 15.40
N LYS A 62 3.99 -4.33 16.58
CA LYS A 62 4.72 -4.03 17.83
C LYS A 62 6.19 -4.45 17.73
N ALA A 63 6.46 -5.63 17.18
CA ALA A 63 7.83 -6.11 16.97
C ALA A 63 8.62 -5.21 16.01
N SER A 64 8.02 -4.81 14.90
CA SER A 64 8.61 -3.90 13.92
C SER A 64 8.89 -2.52 14.51
N TYR A 65 7.96 -1.98 15.29
CA TYR A 65 8.13 -0.71 15.98
C TYR A 65 9.27 -0.77 17.00
N LYS A 66 9.35 -1.85 17.78
CA LYS A 66 10.43 -2.12 18.75
C LYS A 66 11.78 -2.25 18.05
N ALA A 67 11.83 -2.85 16.84
CA ALA A 67 13.04 -2.94 16.02
C ALA A 67 13.51 -1.59 15.48
N GLY A 68 12.66 -0.56 15.50
CA GLY A 68 12.99 0.80 15.08
C GLY A 68 12.18 1.33 13.91
N SER A 69 11.36 0.52 13.25
CA SER A 69 10.48 1.00 12.17
C SER A 69 9.53 2.10 12.67
N ARG A 70 9.34 3.13 11.86
CA ARG A 70 8.43 4.25 12.16
C ARG A 70 7.48 4.56 11.02
N PHE A 71 7.62 3.86 9.91
CA PHE A 71 6.73 3.93 8.75
C PHE A 71 6.24 2.51 8.48
N ILE A 72 4.96 2.36 8.18
CA ILE A 72 4.38 1.05 7.85
C ILE A 72 3.51 1.17 6.61
N ASP A 73 3.63 0.20 5.72
CA ASP A 73 2.78 0.03 4.56
C ASP A 73 2.00 -1.28 4.71
N LEU A 74 0.68 -1.17 4.68
CA LEU A 74 -0.24 -2.29 4.75
C LEU A 74 -0.54 -2.76 3.34
N GLU A 75 -0.08 -3.96 3.05
CA GLU A 75 -0.20 -4.61 1.75
C GLU A 75 -0.82 -6.01 1.87
N GLY A 76 -0.78 -6.75 0.77
CA GLY A 76 -1.23 -8.13 0.71
C GLY A 76 -1.61 -8.53 -0.70
N GLY A 77 -2.62 -9.39 -0.84
CA GLY A 77 -3.35 -9.53 -2.08
C GLY A 77 -4.09 -8.23 -2.39
N GLU A 78 -5.18 -7.98 -1.66
CA GLU A 78 -5.86 -6.68 -1.60
C GLU A 78 -6.22 -6.40 -0.13
N PRO A 79 -5.53 -5.46 0.54
CA PRO A 79 -5.69 -5.24 1.97
C PRO A 79 -7.08 -4.73 2.35
N THR A 80 -7.79 -4.03 1.46
CA THR A 80 -9.16 -3.55 1.73
C THR A 80 -10.19 -4.68 1.85
N LEU A 81 -9.82 -5.91 1.46
CA LEU A 81 -10.67 -7.11 1.62
C LEU A 81 -10.49 -7.79 2.98
N TRP A 82 -9.52 -7.36 3.79
CA TRP A 82 -9.29 -7.95 5.09
C TRP A 82 -10.45 -7.66 6.04
N LYS A 83 -10.97 -8.72 6.68
CA LYS A 83 -12.04 -8.61 7.68
C LYS A 83 -11.96 -9.75 8.69
N GLU A 84 -12.14 -9.46 9.97
CA GLU A 84 -12.17 -10.45 11.04
C GLU A 84 -13.08 -9.99 12.18
N GLY A 85 -14.07 -10.80 12.55
CA GLY A 85 -14.88 -10.58 13.75
C GLY A 85 -15.57 -9.20 13.82
N GLY A 86 -15.95 -8.63 12.67
CA GLY A 86 -16.54 -7.28 12.57
C GLY A 86 -15.51 -6.17 12.38
N ARG A 87 -14.22 -6.46 12.48
CA ARG A 87 -13.12 -5.55 12.18
C ARG A 87 -12.86 -5.47 10.69
N ASP A 88 -12.32 -4.34 10.24
CA ASP A 88 -11.81 -4.13 8.89
C ASP A 88 -10.40 -3.50 8.90
N ILE A 89 -9.91 -3.06 7.74
CA ILE A 89 -8.58 -2.47 7.61
C ILE A 89 -8.40 -1.21 8.47
N ASN A 90 -9.47 -0.49 8.80
CA ASN A 90 -9.40 0.68 9.65
C ASN A 90 -8.95 0.35 11.08
N ASP A 91 -9.38 -0.80 11.62
CA ASP A 91 -8.94 -1.26 12.94
C ASP A 91 -7.42 -1.52 12.96
N ILE A 92 -6.85 -2.00 11.84
CA ILE A 92 -5.40 -2.20 11.68
C ILE A 92 -4.68 -0.85 11.56
N ILE A 93 -5.25 0.10 10.80
CA ILE A 93 -4.72 1.45 10.64
C ILE A 93 -4.66 2.15 12.00
N ASP A 94 -5.75 2.10 12.75
CA ASP A 94 -5.85 2.72 14.08
C ASP A 94 -4.85 2.10 15.07
N ALA A 95 -4.73 0.76 15.07
CA ALA A 95 -3.74 0.09 15.90
C ALA A 95 -2.30 0.49 15.56
N ALA A 96 -1.97 0.68 14.28
CA ALA A 96 -0.65 1.15 13.86
C ALA A 96 -0.40 2.60 14.32
N ILE A 97 -1.41 3.47 14.24
CA ILE A 97 -1.33 4.86 14.73
C ILE A 97 -1.13 4.87 16.26
N ASP A 98 -1.88 4.05 16.99
CA ASP A 98 -1.81 3.94 18.45
C ASP A 98 -0.46 3.39 18.94
N ILE A 99 0.17 2.47 18.19
CA ILE A 99 1.54 2.02 18.44
C ILE A 99 2.54 3.17 18.31
N GLY A 100 2.24 4.17 17.47
CA GLY A 100 3.05 5.37 17.28
C GLY A 100 3.83 5.43 15.98
N PHE A 101 3.45 4.66 14.95
CA PHE A 101 4.01 4.83 13.61
C PHE A 101 3.75 6.26 13.11
N PHE A 102 4.76 6.87 12.50
CA PHE A 102 4.66 8.24 11.99
C PHE A 102 3.82 8.35 10.72
N SER A 103 3.77 7.28 9.95
CA SER A 103 2.96 7.18 8.76
C SER A 103 2.51 5.74 8.58
N VAL A 104 1.22 5.59 8.37
CA VAL A 104 0.56 4.34 7.97
C VAL A 104 0.07 4.53 6.56
N THR A 105 0.54 3.72 5.64
CA THR A 105 0.13 3.71 4.24
C THR A 105 -0.65 2.45 3.91
N VAL A 106 -1.50 2.51 2.90
CA VAL A 106 -2.22 1.37 2.35
C VAL A 106 -1.99 1.34 0.85
N THR A 107 -1.52 0.22 0.32
CA THR A 107 -1.39 -0.01 -1.11
C THR A 107 -2.57 -0.85 -1.59
N THR A 108 -3.39 -0.31 -2.50
CA THR A 108 -4.62 -0.93 -3.00
C THR A 108 -4.66 -0.99 -4.52
N ASN A 109 -5.34 -2.01 -5.05
CA ASN A 109 -5.65 -2.08 -6.48
C ASN A 109 -6.85 -1.19 -6.88
N ALA A 110 -7.47 -0.52 -5.94
CA ALA A 110 -8.60 0.39 -6.12
C ALA A 110 -9.85 -0.23 -6.80
N GLN A 111 -10.02 -1.56 -6.73
CA GLN A 111 -11.21 -2.22 -7.27
C GLN A 111 -12.38 -2.27 -6.29
N GLN A 112 -12.15 -1.89 -5.04
CA GLN A 112 -13.19 -1.68 -4.01
C GLN A 112 -13.33 -0.19 -3.69
N ASP A 113 -14.47 0.19 -3.14
CA ASP A 113 -14.64 1.53 -2.58
C ASP A 113 -13.71 1.68 -1.35
N PHE A 114 -12.77 2.60 -1.45
CA PHE A 114 -11.82 2.95 -0.40
C PHE A 114 -12.05 4.34 0.19
N SER A 115 -13.22 4.93 -0.04
CA SER A 115 -13.56 6.28 0.46
C SER A 115 -13.50 6.38 1.98
N ARG A 116 -13.80 5.29 2.68
CA ARG A 116 -13.90 5.23 4.15
C ARG A 116 -12.61 4.84 4.87
N ILE A 117 -11.58 4.37 4.16
CA ILE A 117 -10.30 4.08 4.83
C ILE A 117 -9.56 5.38 5.14
N HIS A 118 -8.81 5.41 6.25
CA HIS A 118 -8.19 6.66 6.74
C HIS A 118 -6.70 6.55 7.09
N PRO A 119 -5.86 5.92 6.23
CA PRO A 119 -4.43 5.94 6.43
C PRO A 119 -3.84 7.34 6.20
N ASN A 120 -2.58 7.54 6.55
CA ASN A 120 -1.89 8.81 6.26
C ASN A 120 -1.64 9.03 4.77
N ALA A 121 -1.48 7.95 3.99
CA ALA A 121 -1.37 8.00 2.53
C ALA A 121 -1.94 6.73 1.90
N ILE A 122 -2.41 6.86 0.67
CA ILE A 122 -2.91 5.74 -0.14
C ILE A 122 -2.07 5.65 -1.40
N TRP A 123 -1.55 4.45 -1.65
CA TRP A 123 -0.91 4.10 -2.92
C TRP A 123 -1.89 3.30 -3.76
N VAL A 124 -2.17 3.78 -4.96
CA VAL A 124 -3.00 3.08 -5.93
C VAL A 124 -2.12 2.42 -6.97
N SER A 125 -2.30 1.12 -7.13
CA SER A 125 -1.55 0.34 -8.12
C SER A 125 -2.12 0.55 -9.52
N MET A 126 -1.46 1.37 -10.34
CA MET A 126 -1.86 1.68 -11.72
C MET A 126 -0.72 1.33 -12.69
N ASP A 127 -0.90 0.33 -13.53
CA ASP A 127 0.14 -0.19 -14.43
C ASP A 127 0.05 0.37 -15.87
N GLY A 128 -0.44 1.58 -16.02
CA GLY A 128 -0.62 2.26 -17.29
C GLY A 128 -2.01 2.87 -17.42
N VAL A 129 -2.32 3.45 -18.58
CA VAL A 129 -3.60 4.05 -18.88
C VAL A 129 -4.41 3.12 -19.79
N GLY A 130 -5.71 2.96 -19.49
CA GLY A 130 -6.64 2.18 -20.30
C GLY A 130 -6.18 0.73 -20.49
N GLU A 131 -6.06 0.33 -21.75
CA GLU A 131 -5.74 -1.05 -22.14
C GLU A 131 -4.38 -1.56 -21.60
N TYR A 132 -3.40 -0.69 -21.40
CA TYR A 132 -2.10 -1.09 -20.82
C TYR A 132 -2.24 -1.57 -19.39
N HIS A 133 -3.07 -0.92 -18.60
CA HIS A 133 -3.43 -1.38 -17.26
C HIS A 133 -4.21 -2.70 -17.33
N ASP A 134 -5.23 -2.74 -18.17
CA ASP A 134 -6.12 -3.90 -18.30
C ASP A 134 -5.39 -5.15 -18.81
N ARG A 135 -4.41 -5.01 -19.68
CA ARG A 135 -3.54 -6.14 -20.14
C ARG A 135 -2.86 -6.87 -18.99
N ILE A 136 -2.55 -6.15 -17.90
CA ILE A 136 -1.82 -6.68 -16.74
C ILE A 136 -2.79 -7.12 -15.64
N ARG A 137 -3.79 -6.29 -15.33
CA ARG A 137 -4.66 -6.47 -14.18
C ARG A 137 -6.02 -7.08 -14.48
N GLY A 138 -6.42 -7.09 -15.76
CA GLY A 138 -7.69 -7.61 -16.23
C GLY A 138 -8.56 -6.56 -16.89
N GLU A 139 -9.41 -6.99 -17.80
CA GLU A 139 -10.30 -6.13 -18.59
C GLU A 139 -11.23 -5.30 -17.68
N GLY A 140 -11.35 -3.99 -17.95
CA GLY A 140 -12.21 -3.06 -17.24
C GLY A 140 -11.67 -2.59 -15.88
N THR A 141 -10.51 -3.07 -15.46
CA THR A 141 -9.95 -2.69 -14.15
C THR A 141 -9.48 -1.25 -14.10
N PHE A 142 -9.04 -0.67 -15.23
CA PHE A 142 -8.69 0.74 -15.29
C PHE A 142 -9.91 1.66 -15.09
N ALA A 143 -11.00 1.40 -15.80
CA ALA A 143 -12.23 2.17 -15.65
C ALA A 143 -12.78 2.11 -14.21
N LYS A 144 -12.67 0.94 -13.56
CA LYS A 144 -13.10 0.76 -12.16
C LYS A 144 -12.20 1.51 -11.19
N LEU A 145 -10.89 1.52 -11.43
CA LEU A 145 -9.91 2.29 -10.67
C LEU A 145 -10.25 3.79 -10.74
N GLU A 146 -10.47 4.35 -11.94
CA GLU A 146 -10.83 5.76 -12.12
C GLU A 146 -12.13 6.12 -11.38
N GLU A 147 -13.16 5.29 -11.52
CA GLU A 147 -14.42 5.48 -10.81
C GLU A 147 -14.20 5.55 -9.30
N ASN A 148 -13.46 4.60 -8.72
CA ASN A 148 -13.23 4.52 -7.29
C ASN A 148 -12.33 5.66 -6.78
N ILE A 149 -11.31 6.08 -7.52
CA ILE A 149 -10.52 7.27 -7.20
C ILE A 149 -11.42 8.49 -7.12
N ARG A 150 -12.23 8.74 -8.16
CA ARG A 150 -13.15 9.89 -8.19
C ARG A 150 -14.16 9.85 -7.04
N ARG A 151 -14.73 8.67 -6.74
CA ARG A 151 -15.70 8.50 -5.65
C ARG A 151 -15.08 8.65 -4.27
N SER A 152 -13.81 8.33 -4.12
CA SER A 152 -13.13 8.42 -2.82
C SER A 152 -13.06 9.84 -2.27
N GLY A 153 -13.09 10.86 -3.14
CA GLY A 153 -12.95 12.28 -2.76
C GLY A 153 -11.61 12.61 -2.10
N LYS A 154 -10.64 11.70 -2.17
CA LYS A 154 -9.33 11.88 -1.53
C LYS A 154 -8.42 12.72 -2.42
N LYS A 155 -7.80 13.75 -1.82
CA LYS A 155 -6.97 14.72 -2.55
C LYS A 155 -5.51 14.29 -2.74
N HIS A 156 -5.03 13.31 -1.96
CA HIS A 156 -3.62 12.91 -1.97
C HIS A 156 -3.54 11.40 -2.13
N ILE A 157 -3.59 10.95 -3.38
CA ILE A 157 -3.38 9.57 -3.77
C ILE A 157 -2.05 9.49 -4.51
N CYS A 158 -1.17 8.59 -4.08
CA CYS A 158 0.05 8.26 -4.80
C CYS A 158 -0.24 7.13 -5.79
N VAL A 159 0.40 7.16 -6.94
CA VAL A 159 0.33 6.08 -7.93
C VAL A 159 1.59 5.25 -7.88
N ASN A 160 1.43 3.93 -7.87
CA ASN A 160 2.51 2.96 -7.97
C ASN A 160 2.38 2.18 -9.28
N MET A 161 3.40 2.22 -10.13
CA MET A 161 3.45 1.55 -11.43
C MET A 161 4.66 0.62 -11.52
N VAL A 162 4.42 -0.65 -11.80
CA VAL A 162 5.49 -1.61 -12.10
C VAL A 162 5.72 -1.62 -13.60
N VAL A 163 6.77 -0.94 -14.05
CA VAL A 163 7.14 -0.87 -15.47
C VAL A 163 7.72 -2.21 -15.93
N ASN A 164 7.16 -2.76 -16.99
CA ASN A 164 7.57 -4.03 -17.59
C ASN A 164 7.32 -4.04 -19.11
N THR A 165 7.61 -5.13 -19.80
CA THR A 165 7.49 -5.27 -21.25
C THR A 165 6.06 -5.12 -21.80
N LEU A 166 5.03 -5.20 -20.94
CA LEU A 166 3.63 -5.08 -21.35
C LEU A 166 3.10 -3.65 -21.29
N ASN A 167 3.79 -2.74 -20.56
CA ASN A 167 3.27 -1.40 -20.28
C ASN A 167 4.28 -0.25 -20.37
N TRP A 168 5.56 -0.50 -20.68
CA TRP A 168 6.58 0.55 -20.71
C TRP A 168 6.23 1.69 -21.69
N GLU A 169 5.54 1.39 -22.79
CA GLU A 169 5.06 2.38 -23.77
C GLU A 169 4.00 3.33 -23.20
N SER A 170 3.32 2.94 -22.12
CA SER A 170 2.31 3.76 -21.45
C SER A 170 2.88 4.68 -20.37
N LEU A 171 4.19 4.68 -20.14
CA LEU A 171 4.79 5.43 -19.02
C LEU A 171 4.51 6.93 -19.12
N ASP A 172 4.77 7.53 -20.29
CA ASP A 172 4.54 8.96 -20.50
C ASP A 172 3.05 9.33 -20.37
N ALA A 173 2.17 8.49 -20.93
CA ALA A 173 0.73 8.67 -20.79
C ALA A 173 0.27 8.54 -19.32
N ALA A 174 0.86 7.62 -18.55
CA ALA A 174 0.56 7.47 -17.14
C ALA A 174 1.02 8.68 -16.32
N MET A 175 2.19 9.22 -16.60
CA MET A 175 2.71 10.44 -15.97
C MET A 175 1.81 11.66 -16.28
N GLU A 176 1.40 11.81 -17.51
CA GLU A 176 0.50 12.88 -17.92
C GLU A 176 -0.89 12.75 -17.29
N TYR A 177 -1.42 11.53 -17.25
CA TYR A 177 -2.68 11.23 -16.56
C TYR A 177 -2.66 11.65 -15.08
N VAL A 178 -1.57 11.33 -14.36
CA VAL A 178 -1.43 11.73 -12.95
C VAL A 178 -1.41 13.25 -12.82
N LYS A 179 -0.62 13.96 -13.64
CA LYS A 179 -0.55 15.44 -13.62
C LYS A 179 -1.89 16.12 -13.88
N GLN A 180 -2.71 15.55 -14.76
CA GLN A 180 -4.03 16.12 -15.09
C GLN A 180 -5.06 15.89 -13.99
N ASN A 181 -4.81 14.97 -13.06
CA ASN A 181 -5.72 14.60 -11.98
C ASN A 181 -5.20 14.98 -10.57
N GLU A 182 -4.17 15.84 -10.49
CA GLU A 182 -3.64 16.40 -9.23
C GLU A 182 -4.59 17.38 -8.53
#